data_8450f837add6cb686080235c083f743c
#
_entry.id   8450f837add6cb686080235c083f743c
#
_cell.length_a   1.000
_cell.length_b   1.000
_cell.length_c   1.000
_cell.angle_alpha   90.00
_cell.angle_beta   90.00
_cell.angle_gamma   90.00
#
_symmetry.space_group_name_H-M   'P 1'
#
loop_
_entity.id
_entity.type
_entity.pdbx_description
1 polymer ?
#
loop_
_entity_poly.entity_id
_entity_poly.type
_entity_poly.pdbx_seq_one_letter_code
_entity_poly.pdbx_strand_id
1 'polypeptide(L)'
;MNQQTFTQPKAQNLNLLAVIGFNGGVIDGLILHPDNETLIFPIGSQIVVRNVLSRQDRFLKGHTNDISTLTVSNSGRYLASGQKTFSGFKADIILWDLTTLSIVNRFSIHKFLIQSLSFSYNDKYLVSLGGIEDNFIIVWEIETGKPLCCNTAGSDFVHQVKFFNNSDNKIVTCQNFGIKIWTVDYIEKKVSSVDVNFGNLKRKILCMIIDPKDKFAYVGTETGDILEIDLQIAIYKRIGPVKRLFPQGINCIKLLPNKDLLLGSKEGIIAKINFNDFRIKKEGKVLGGVTSMTLTTECAYFFCGTEQSNIYWVETASLKSEIRNTCHNDRVNDIHFPYEYSGVFGTCGKEDIRIWNTETRQEHLRIHVPNIECYCFDFMRDGKSIYSGWNDGKIRTFLPQSGKLLYAINECHANGVTAICATSDGRKIVSGGMNGEIRVWKIGNQSQTMETSLKEHRGRVFSIVINSQNDRAVSASADGSCIIWDIINYVRTACLFERTLFKQIVYHPEESQILTTGTNKKITYWDVTDYTEIRSVDATLEGSVNSLSMFNSGEFFVSAGDDREVKIWEYDTSIPRFKGLGHSNPINKVIVAPNQEIICSVSEDGSIFIFATPKETRVAKRDLRKPQ
;
A
#
# COMPACT_ATOMS: atom_id res chain seq x y z
N MET A 1 10.41 -35.78 -35.49
CA MET A 1 11.04 -34.55 -35.03
C MET A 1 10.52 -34.27 -33.60
N ASN A 2 11.34 -34.59 -32.63
CA ASN A 2 10.99 -34.39 -31.20
C ASN A 2 10.98 -32.89 -30.87
N GLN A 3 9.80 -32.34 -30.63
CA GLN A 3 9.70 -31.03 -29.96
C GLN A 3 10.19 -31.19 -28.53
N GLN A 4 11.42 -30.82 -28.28
CA GLN A 4 11.92 -30.55 -26.93
C GLN A 4 11.19 -29.28 -26.44
N THR A 5 10.21 -29.48 -25.58
CA THR A 5 9.64 -28.39 -24.76
C THR A 5 10.74 -27.90 -23.85
N PHE A 6 11.39 -26.80 -24.21
CA PHE A 6 12.25 -26.04 -23.30
C PHE A 6 11.36 -25.46 -22.21
N THR A 7 11.29 -26.13 -21.07
CA THR A 7 10.75 -25.55 -19.85
C THR A 7 11.68 -24.40 -19.44
N GLN A 8 11.24 -23.17 -19.62
CA GLN A 8 11.98 -22.01 -19.08
C GLN A 8 12.23 -22.23 -17.57
N PRO A 9 13.42 -21.96 -17.07
CA PRO A 9 13.73 -22.11 -15.66
C PRO A 9 12.78 -21.20 -14.85
N LYS A 10 12.11 -21.78 -13.85
CA LYS A 10 11.18 -21.06 -12.99
C LYS A 10 11.94 -19.97 -12.25
N ALA A 11 11.54 -18.70 -12.41
CA ALA A 11 12.16 -17.56 -11.74
C ALA A 11 12.16 -17.76 -10.22
N GLN A 12 13.29 -17.45 -9.58
CA GLN A 12 13.44 -17.53 -8.12
C GLN A 12 12.75 -16.36 -7.43
N ASN A 13 12.29 -16.55 -6.19
CA ASN A 13 11.66 -15.48 -5.44
C ASN A 13 12.69 -14.51 -4.86
N LEU A 14 12.46 -13.21 -5.03
CA LEU A 14 13.23 -12.15 -4.36
C LEU A 14 12.98 -12.16 -2.85
N ASN A 15 14.02 -11.87 -2.10
CA ASN A 15 13.91 -11.67 -0.67
C ASN A 15 13.39 -10.27 -0.36
N LEU A 16 12.21 -10.20 0.26
CA LEU A 16 11.62 -8.96 0.75
C LEU A 16 12.29 -8.58 2.07
N LEU A 17 12.98 -7.44 2.10
CA LEU A 17 13.69 -6.93 3.27
C LEU A 17 12.78 -6.10 4.17
N ALA A 18 11.97 -5.26 3.54
CA ALA A 18 11.15 -4.31 4.25
C ALA A 18 9.94 -3.87 3.45
N VAL A 19 8.94 -3.37 4.17
CA VAL A 19 7.81 -2.66 3.61
C VAL A 19 7.59 -1.38 4.40
N ILE A 20 7.47 -0.26 3.70
CA ILE A 20 7.02 1.01 4.27
C ILE A 20 5.55 1.15 3.89
N GLY A 21 4.70 1.11 4.91
CA GLY A 21 3.26 1.21 4.72
C GLY A 21 2.46 0.58 5.84
N PHE A 22 1.17 0.85 5.79
CA PHE A 22 0.12 0.28 6.62
C PHE A 22 -1.20 0.45 5.86
N ASN A 23 -1.95 -0.62 5.67
CA ASN A 23 -3.28 -0.50 5.07
C ASN A 23 -4.27 0.05 6.11
N GLY A 24 -4.36 1.37 6.17
CA GLY A 24 -5.25 2.08 7.09
C GLY A 24 -6.74 1.89 6.81
N GLY A 25 -7.11 1.34 5.65
CA GLY A 25 -8.51 1.04 5.30
C GLY A 25 -9.08 -0.20 5.96
N VAL A 26 -8.23 -1.06 6.54
CA VAL A 26 -8.67 -2.30 7.21
C VAL A 26 -9.09 -1.99 8.64
N ILE A 27 -10.37 -2.16 8.93
CA ILE A 27 -10.92 -1.96 10.28
C ILE A 27 -10.40 -3.06 11.21
N ASP A 28 -9.95 -2.67 12.42
CA ASP A 28 -9.25 -3.54 13.39
C ASP A 28 -8.03 -4.26 12.77
N GLY A 29 -7.43 -3.72 11.69
CA GLY A 29 -6.30 -4.31 10.97
C GLY A 29 -4.95 -4.17 11.68
N LEU A 30 -4.84 -3.37 12.73
CA LEU A 30 -3.63 -3.22 13.53
C LEU A 30 -3.78 -3.98 14.85
N ILE A 31 -2.97 -5.02 15.05
CA ILE A 31 -3.06 -5.90 16.20
C ILE A 31 -1.72 -5.96 16.92
N LEU A 32 -1.73 -5.72 18.23
CA LEU A 32 -0.62 -6.04 19.10
C LEU A 32 -0.77 -7.48 19.60
N HIS A 33 0.24 -8.28 19.38
CA HIS A 33 0.27 -9.65 19.85
C HIS A 33 0.31 -9.69 21.39
N PRO A 34 -0.23 -10.72 22.06
CA PRO A 34 -0.24 -10.83 23.53
C PRO A 34 1.14 -10.75 24.21
N ASP A 35 2.24 -10.94 23.47
CA ASP A 35 3.61 -10.71 23.96
C ASP A 35 3.97 -9.24 24.21
N ASN A 36 3.15 -8.29 23.76
CA ASN A 36 3.39 -6.82 23.75
C ASN A 36 4.63 -6.36 22.95
N GLU A 37 5.33 -7.26 22.27
CA GLU A 37 6.54 -6.96 21.52
C GLU A 37 6.30 -7.01 20.01
N THR A 38 5.24 -7.66 19.56
CA THR A 38 4.98 -7.92 18.16
C THR A 38 3.73 -7.20 17.67
N LEU A 39 3.89 -6.32 16.70
CA LEU A 39 2.80 -5.62 16.01
C LEU A 39 2.52 -6.29 14.67
N ILE A 40 1.24 -6.62 14.42
CA ILE A 40 0.79 -7.33 13.22
C ILE A 40 -0.16 -6.43 12.44
N PHE A 41 0.09 -6.27 11.13
CA PHE A 41 -0.76 -5.46 10.29
C PHE A 41 -0.65 -5.86 8.80
N PRO A 42 -1.71 -5.60 7.99
CA PRO A 42 -1.70 -5.94 6.58
C PRO A 42 -1.11 -4.81 5.73
N ILE A 43 -0.48 -5.20 4.64
CA ILE A 43 -0.13 -4.30 3.55
C ILE A 43 -0.12 -5.05 2.22
N GLY A 44 -0.92 -4.58 1.27
CA GLY A 44 -1.13 -5.30 0.03
C GLY A 44 -1.58 -6.75 0.30
N SER A 45 -0.92 -7.71 -0.32
CA SER A 45 -1.16 -9.14 -0.12
C SER A 45 -0.30 -9.77 0.99
N GLN A 46 0.44 -8.96 1.77
CA GLN A 46 1.35 -9.42 2.82
C GLN A 46 0.83 -9.06 4.21
N ILE A 47 1.18 -9.87 5.19
CA ILE A 47 1.04 -9.52 6.61
C ILE A 47 2.43 -9.25 7.16
N VAL A 48 2.59 -8.08 7.75
CA VAL A 48 3.82 -7.67 8.43
C VAL A 48 3.72 -8.08 9.89
N VAL A 49 4.74 -8.79 10.36
CA VAL A 49 4.94 -9.16 11.77
C VAL A 49 6.18 -8.42 12.23
N ARG A 50 5.97 -7.26 12.87
CA ARG A 50 7.02 -6.30 13.26
C ARG A 50 7.33 -6.38 14.74
N ASN A 51 8.59 -6.54 15.10
CA ASN A 51 9.00 -6.31 16.48
C ASN A 51 8.97 -4.80 16.79
N VAL A 52 8.29 -4.42 17.86
CA VAL A 52 8.05 -3.00 18.23
C VAL A 52 9.35 -2.26 18.57
N LEU A 53 10.30 -2.94 19.22
CA LEU A 53 11.55 -2.33 19.69
C LEU A 53 12.62 -2.32 18.60
N SER A 54 12.91 -3.50 18.02
CA SER A 54 13.98 -3.63 17.01
C SER A 54 13.55 -3.16 15.62
N ARG A 55 12.22 -3.01 15.37
CA ARG A 55 11.62 -2.70 14.06
C ARG A 55 11.98 -3.69 12.96
N GLN A 56 12.37 -4.89 13.32
CA GLN A 56 12.59 -5.97 12.36
C GLN A 56 11.24 -6.51 11.87
N ASP A 57 11.14 -6.66 10.56
CA ASP A 57 9.94 -7.16 9.89
C ASP A 57 10.13 -8.62 9.48
N ARG A 58 9.09 -9.41 9.70
CA ARG A 58 8.88 -10.74 9.12
C ARG A 58 7.58 -10.71 8.33
N PHE A 59 7.50 -11.49 7.26
CA PHE A 59 6.39 -11.43 6.32
C PHE A 59 5.69 -12.77 6.19
N LEU A 60 4.37 -12.78 6.33
CA LEU A 60 3.54 -13.94 6.02
C LEU A 60 3.04 -13.80 4.58
N LYS A 61 3.50 -14.70 3.72
CA LYS A 61 3.23 -14.69 2.27
C LYS A 61 2.27 -15.80 1.90
N GLY A 62 1.14 -15.49 1.27
CA GLY A 62 0.16 -16.51 0.89
C GLY A 62 -1.11 -15.97 0.25
N HIS A 63 -1.52 -14.75 0.56
CA HIS A 63 -2.62 -14.09 -0.13
C HIS A 63 -2.21 -13.62 -1.53
N THR A 64 -3.16 -13.58 -2.43
CA THR A 64 -2.97 -13.12 -3.82
C THR A 64 -3.50 -11.72 -4.07
N ASN A 65 -4.36 -11.23 -3.17
CA ASN A 65 -5.02 -9.92 -3.26
C ASN A 65 -4.98 -9.23 -1.89
N ASP A 66 -5.58 -8.04 -1.81
CA ASP A 66 -5.65 -7.24 -0.58
C ASP A 66 -6.21 -8.02 0.60
N ILE A 67 -5.57 -7.86 1.74
CA ILE A 67 -6.06 -8.38 3.00
C ILE A 67 -7.13 -7.44 3.54
N SER A 68 -8.30 -7.99 3.85
CA SER A 68 -9.48 -7.24 4.29
C SER A 68 -9.73 -7.32 5.79
N THR A 69 -9.23 -8.34 6.47
CA THR A 69 -9.43 -8.54 7.91
C THR A 69 -8.36 -9.44 8.50
N LEU A 70 -8.03 -9.19 9.77
CA LEU A 70 -7.08 -9.97 10.56
C LEU A 70 -7.65 -10.22 11.96
N THR A 71 -7.29 -11.34 12.56
CA THR A 71 -7.55 -11.63 13.97
C THR A 71 -6.49 -12.59 14.52
N VAL A 72 -6.07 -12.38 15.77
CA VAL A 72 -5.12 -13.24 16.49
C VAL A 72 -5.91 -14.06 17.51
N SER A 73 -5.54 -15.32 17.70
CA SER A 73 -6.12 -16.20 18.70
C SER A 73 -5.82 -15.74 20.13
N ASN A 74 -6.62 -16.17 21.11
CA ASN A 74 -6.45 -15.76 22.50
C ASN A 74 -5.11 -16.23 23.09
N SER A 75 -4.61 -17.39 22.65
CA SER A 75 -3.28 -17.89 23.02
C SER A 75 -2.12 -17.14 22.36
N GLY A 76 -2.38 -16.35 21.32
CA GLY A 76 -1.35 -15.73 20.49
C GLY A 76 -0.72 -16.66 19.45
N ARG A 77 -1.02 -17.97 19.47
CA ARG A 77 -0.37 -18.93 18.57
C ARG A 77 -0.81 -18.78 17.13
N TYR A 78 -2.12 -18.56 16.89
CA TYR A 78 -2.69 -18.53 15.56
C TYR A 78 -3.07 -17.11 15.14
N LEU A 79 -2.91 -16.84 13.85
CA LEU A 79 -3.44 -15.67 13.16
C LEU A 79 -4.37 -16.17 12.06
N ALA A 80 -5.55 -15.60 11.95
CA ALA A 80 -6.43 -15.78 10.80
C ALA A 80 -6.51 -14.49 10.01
N SER A 81 -6.40 -14.59 8.68
CA SER A 81 -6.47 -13.47 7.76
C SER A 81 -7.42 -13.76 6.61
N GLY A 82 -8.22 -12.78 6.23
CA GLY A 82 -9.14 -12.85 5.09
C GLY A 82 -8.73 -11.88 4.00
N GLN A 83 -8.96 -12.26 2.74
CA GLN A 83 -8.67 -11.40 1.60
C GLN A 83 -9.96 -10.85 0.94
N LYS A 84 -9.78 -9.78 0.17
CA LYS A 84 -10.73 -9.27 -0.80
C LYS A 84 -10.26 -9.69 -2.20
N THR A 85 -11.19 -10.11 -3.04
CA THR A 85 -10.91 -10.49 -4.43
C THR A 85 -11.88 -9.81 -5.39
N PHE A 86 -11.92 -10.23 -6.64
CA PHE A 86 -12.86 -9.69 -7.61
C PHE A 86 -14.26 -10.30 -7.41
N SER A 87 -15.29 -9.54 -7.79
CA SER A 87 -16.69 -10.00 -7.74
C SER A 87 -16.86 -11.36 -8.42
N GLY A 88 -17.59 -12.27 -7.77
CA GLY A 88 -17.81 -13.63 -8.25
C GLY A 88 -16.69 -14.64 -7.94
N PHE A 89 -15.49 -14.21 -7.57
CA PHE A 89 -14.39 -15.10 -7.23
C PHE A 89 -14.37 -15.46 -5.75
N LYS A 90 -13.76 -16.60 -5.43
CA LYS A 90 -13.60 -17.06 -4.05
C LYS A 90 -12.56 -16.22 -3.31
N ALA A 91 -12.90 -15.79 -2.10
CA ALA A 91 -12.03 -15.10 -1.17
C ALA A 91 -11.45 -16.09 -0.15
N ASP A 92 -10.15 -16.13 -0.02
CA ASP A 92 -9.46 -17.05 0.87
C ASP A 92 -9.35 -16.51 2.29
N ILE A 93 -9.51 -17.39 3.25
CA ILE A 93 -9.06 -17.21 4.63
C ILE A 93 -7.84 -18.09 4.82
N ILE A 94 -6.77 -17.52 5.37
CA ILE A 94 -5.55 -18.28 5.69
C ILE A 94 -5.35 -18.28 7.19
N LEU A 95 -5.15 -19.47 7.73
CA LEU A 95 -4.77 -19.70 9.12
C LEU A 95 -3.26 -19.90 9.19
N TRP A 96 -2.59 -19.10 10.01
CA TRP A 96 -1.15 -19.09 10.21
C TRP A 96 -0.78 -19.53 11.62
N ASP A 97 0.30 -20.27 11.77
CA ASP A 97 0.98 -20.47 13.05
C ASP A 97 2.06 -19.39 13.20
N LEU A 98 1.90 -18.50 14.19
CA LEU A 98 2.82 -17.38 14.41
C LEU A 98 4.18 -17.80 14.98
N THR A 99 4.28 -19.02 15.53
CA THR A 99 5.56 -19.53 16.06
C THR A 99 6.48 -20.00 14.93
N THR A 100 5.91 -20.65 13.92
CA THR A 100 6.64 -21.18 12.75
C THR A 100 6.56 -20.27 11.54
N LEU A 101 5.66 -19.25 11.56
CA LEU A 101 5.34 -18.36 10.44
C LEU A 101 4.89 -19.11 9.17
N SER A 102 4.22 -20.24 9.35
CA SER A 102 3.77 -21.09 8.26
C SER A 102 2.25 -21.15 8.17
N ILE A 103 1.76 -21.51 6.99
CA ILE A 103 0.32 -21.72 6.75
C ILE A 103 -0.08 -23.06 7.37
N VAL A 104 -1.10 -23.03 8.24
CA VAL A 104 -1.72 -24.21 8.80
C VAL A 104 -2.84 -24.72 7.90
N ASN A 105 -3.78 -23.83 7.54
CA ASN A 105 -4.95 -24.15 6.71
C ASN A 105 -5.31 -22.98 5.79
N ARG A 106 -6.00 -23.34 4.69
CA ARG A 106 -6.59 -22.35 3.76
C ARG A 106 -8.06 -22.73 3.52
N PHE A 107 -8.96 -21.77 3.70
CA PHE A 107 -10.40 -21.94 3.53
C PHE A 107 -10.89 -21.07 2.38
N SER A 108 -11.58 -21.65 1.39
CA SER A 108 -11.97 -20.97 0.13
C SER A 108 -13.44 -21.24 -0.19
N ILE A 109 -14.36 -20.76 0.67
CA ILE A 109 -15.82 -20.88 0.46
C ILE A 109 -16.46 -19.53 0.15
N HIS A 110 -16.11 -18.48 0.93
CA HIS A 110 -16.66 -17.14 0.74
C HIS A 110 -16.36 -16.55 -0.64
N LYS A 111 -17.20 -15.62 -1.08
CA LYS A 111 -17.04 -14.90 -2.34
C LYS A 111 -16.69 -13.44 -2.08
N PHE A 112 -15.89 -12.85 -2.97
CA PHE A 112 -15.51 -11.45 -3.03
C PHE A 112 -14.71 -10.96 -1.82
N LEU A 113 -15.25 -11.03 -0.60
CA LEU A 113 -14.69 -10.35 0.57
C LEU A 113 -14.90 -11.16 1.85
N ILE A 114 -13.86 -11.29 2.66
CA ILE A 114 -13.99 -11.69 4.06
C ILE A 114 -14.14 -10.42 4.89
N GLN A 115 -15.31 -10.23 5.49
CA GLN A 115 -15.65 -9.01 6.22
C GLN A 115 -15.09 -8.97 7.63
N SER A 116 -15.17 -10.09 8.36
CA SER A 116 -14.73 -10.19 9.76
C SER A 116 -14.40 -11.62 10.14
N LEU A 117 -13.46 -11.78 11.07
CA LEU A 117 -13.01 -13.04 11.63
C LEU A 117 -12.96 -12.96 13.16
N SER A 118 -13.23 -14.07 13.85
CA SER A 118 -13.05 -14.16 15.31
C SER A 118 -12.74 -15.58 15.72
N PHE A 119 -11.77 -15.75 16.64
CA PHE A 119 -11.50 -17.04 17.30
C PHE A 119 -12.45 -17.27 18.47
N SER A 120 -12.76 -18.54 18.77
CA SER A 120 -13.47 -18.94 19.98
C SER A 120 -12.58 -18.81 21.21
N TYR A 121 -13.18 -18.88 22.41
CA TYR A 121 -12.47 -18.74 23.68
C TYR A 121 -11.28 -19.69 23.83
N ASN A 122 -11.44 -20.94 23.45
CA ASN A 122 -10.43 -22.00 23.58
C ASN A 122 -9.56 -22.19 22.34
N ASP A 123 -9.63 -21.29 21.34
CA ASP A 123 -8.93 -21.35 20.06
C ASP A 123 -9.21 -22.64 19.24
N LYS A 124 -10.32 -23.35 19.49
CA LYS A 124 -10.69 -24.55 18.71
C LYS A 124 -11.45 -24.20 17.43
N TYR A 125 -12.18 -23.09 17.45
CA TYR A 125 -13.05 -22.70 16.36
C TYR A 125 -12.71 -21.31 15.87
N LEU A 126 -12.93 -21.10 14.58
CA LEU A 126 -12.87 -19.81 13.91
C LEU A 126 -14.25 -19.52 13.31
N VAL A 127 -14.78 -18.33 13.51
CA VAL A 127 -15.95 -17.86 12.77
C VAL A 127 -15.50 -16.87 11.72
N SER A 128 -16.05 -16.99 10.51
CA SER A 128 -15.87 -16.07 9.41
C SER A 128 -17.20 -15.51 8.96
N LEU A 129 -17.15 -14.22 8.59
CA LEU A 129 -18.27 -13.49 8.01
C LEU A 129 -17.87 -13.09 6.58
N GLY A 130 -18.66 -13.50 5.60
CA GLY A 130 -18.53 -13.05 4.24
C GLY A 130 -19.08 -11.63 4.03
N GLY A 131 -18.68 -11.00 2.94
CA GLY A 131 -19.17 -9.69 2.56
C GLY A 131 -20.57 -9.73 1.94
N ILE A 132 -20.95 -8.62 1.31
CA ILE A 132 -22.30 -8.40 0.77
C ILE A 132 -22.74 -9.41 -0.29
N GLU A 133 -21.77 -10.05 -1.00
CA GLU A 133 -22.11 -10.99 -2.08
C GLU A 133 -22.58 -12.35 -1.59
N ASP A 134 -22.09 -12.82 -0.45
CA ASP A 134 -22.51 -14.11 0.09
C ASP A 134 -23.20 -14.02 1.45
N ASN A 135 -22.86 -13.01 2.24
CA ASN A 135 -23.46 -12.69 3.56
C ASN A 135 -23.64 -13.91 4.47
N PHE A 136 -22.70 -14.87 4.41
CA PHE A 136 -22.71 -16.07 5.24
C PHE A 136 -21.85 -15.93 6.48
N ILE A 137 -22.29 -16.56 7.58
CA ILE A 137 -21.47 -16.89 8.73
C ILE A 137 -21.09 -18.36 8.61
N ILE A 138 -19.79 -18.67 8.70
CA ILE A 138 -19.28 -20.04 8.67
C ILE A 138 -18.41 -20.25 9.91
N VAL A 139 -18.66 -21.33 10.62
CA VAL A 139 -17.83 -21.78 11.76
C VAL A 139 -16.94 -22.92 11.30
N TRP A 140 -15.64 -22.76 11.53
CA TRP A 140 -14.59 -23.69 11.12
C TRP A 140 -13.97 -24.35 12.34
N GLU A 141 -13.66 -25.63 12.23
CA GLU A 141 -12.81 -26.33 13.18
C GLU A 141 -11.35 -26.14 12.78
N ILE A 142 -10.53 -25.62 13.68
CA ILE A 142 -9.15 -25.26 13.39
C ILE A 142 -8.27 -26.48 13.13
N GLU A 143 -8.46 -27.54 13.92
CA GLU A 143 -7.65 -28.75 13.84
C GLU A 143 -7.85 -29.49 12.50
N THR A 144 -9.09 -29.67 12.09
CA THR A 144 -9.41 -30.39 10.85
C THR A 144 -9.45 -29.53 9.60
N GLY A 145 -9.58 -28.21 9.77
CA GLY A 145 -9.75 -27.27 8.67
C GLY A 145 -11.11 -27.35 7.96
N LYS A 146 -12.10 -28.02 8.56
CA LYS A 146 -13.42 -28.24 7.94
C LYS A 146 -14.46 -27.23 8.43
N PRO A 147 -15.42 -26.83 7.57
CA PRO A 147 -16.57 -26.07 8.00
C PRO A 147 -17.51 -27.01 8.81
N LEU A 148 -17.95 -26.54 9.97
CA LEU A 148 -18.87 -27.29 10.83
C LEU A 148 -20.31 -26.91 10.55
N CYS A 149 -20.60 -25.62 10.49
CA CYS A 149 -21.93 -25.10 10.24
C CYS A 149 -21.87 -23.76 9.53
N CYS A 150 -22.95 -23.42 8.83
CA CYS A 150 -23.10 -22.12 8.17
C CYS A 150 -24.55 -21.64 8.25
N ASN A 151 -24.74 -20.33 8.22
CA ASN A 151 -26.04 -19.70 8.11
C ASN A 151 -25.91 -18.33 7.42
N THR A 152 -27.02 -17.80 6.91
CA THR A 152 -27.06 -16.41 6.41
C THR A 152 -26.99 -15.44 7.57
N ALA A 153 -26.10 -14.46 7.50
CA ALA A 153 -25.89 -13.50 8.58
C ALA A 153 -27.10 -12.56 8.80
N GLY A 154 -27.85 -12.25 7.73
CA GLY A 154 -29.04 -11.42 7.77
C GLY A 154 -29.39 -10.84 6.41
N SER A 155 -30.47 -10.05 6.34
CA SER A 155 -30.87 -9.32 5.13
C SER A 155 -30.06 -8.04 4.91
N ASP A 156 -29.51 -7.47 5.99
CA ASP A 156 -28.73 -6.24 5.97
C ASP A 156 -27.23 -6.51 5.94
N PHE A 157 -26.45 -5.48 5.61
CA PHE A 157 -24.99 -5.55 5.69
C PHE A 157 -24.51 -5.76 7.12
N VAL A 158 -23.67 -6.77 7.32
CA VAL A 158 -23.10 -7.15 8.62
C VAL A 158 -21.66 -6.67 8.68
N HIS A 159 -21.32 -5.86 9.68
CA HIS A 159 -20.01 -5.24 9.84
C HIS A 159 -18.98 -6.13 10.54
N GLN A 160 -19.39 -6.76 11.63
CA GLN A 160 -18.50 -7.57 12.47
C GLN A 160 -19.18 -8.83 13.01
N VAL A 161 -18.35 -9.85 13.24
CA VAL A 161 -18.69 -11.06 13.97
C VAL A 161 -17.67 -11.24 15.10
N LYS A 162 -18.14 -11.61 16.31
CA LYS A 162 -17.28 -11.92 17.47
C LYS A 162 -17.83 -13.10 18.26
N PHE A 163 -16.93 -13.98 18.69
CA PHE A 163 -17.25 -14.94 19.75
C PHE A 163 -17.40 -14.21 21.08
N PHE A 164 -18.17 -14.82 22.01
CA PHE A 164 -18.14 -14.45 23.41
C PHE A 164 -16.76 -14.72 24.00
N ASN A 165 -16.35 -13.94 25.04
CA ASN A 165 -15.03 -14.07 25.65
C ASN A 165 -14.86 -15.35 26.50
N ASN A 166 -15.95 -15.92 27.01
CA ASN A 166 -15.94 -17.07 27.91
C ASN A 166 -16.80 -18.24 27.37
N SER A 167 -17.10 -18.24 26.08
CA SER A 167 -17.96 -19.27 25.50
C SER A 167 -17.53 -19.57 24.07
N ASP A 168 -17.44 -20.86 23.76
CA ASP A 168 -17.13 -21.35 22.42
C ASP A 168 -18.35 -21.53 21.53
N ASN A 169 -19.56 -21.46 22.08
CA ASN A 169 -20.81 -21.75 21.38
C ASN A 169 -21.70 -20.52 21.15
N LYS A 170 -21.29 -19.35 21.61
CA LYS A 170 -22.03 -18.10 21.40
C LYS A 170 -21.26 -17.09 20.56
N ILE A 171 -21.96 -16.51 19.60
CA ILE A 171 -21.41 -15.52 18.65
C ILE A 171 -22.35 -14.31 18.62
N VAL A 172 -21.81 -13.13 18.38
CA VAL A 172 -22.59 -11.90 18.16
C VAL A 172 -22.20 -11.32 16.80
N THR A 173 -23.19 -10.86 16.05
CA THR A 173 -23.00 -10.09 14.83
C THR A 173 -23.64 -8.73 14.95
N CYS A 174 -22.95 -7.69 14.43
CA CYS A 174 -23.52 -6.36 14.30
C CYS A 174 -23.84 -6.06 12.84
N GLN A 175 -25.09 -5.68 12.59
CA GLN A 175 -25.63 -5.30 11.29
C GLN A 175 -25.83 -3.78 11.23
N ASN A 176 -26.14 -3.26 10.06
CA ASN A 176 -26.45 -1.83 9.92
C ASN A 176 -27.47 -1.36 10.98
N PHE A 177 -28.56 -2.08 11.17
CA PHE A 177 -29.65 -1.65 12.06
C PHE A 177 -30.04 -2.68 13.11
N GLY A 178 -29.11 -3.58 13.46
CA GLY A 178 -29.43 -4.64 14.42
C GLY A 178 -28.22 -5.39 14.94
N ILE A 179 -28.46 -6.19 15.95
CA ILE A 179 -27.51 -7.16 16.49
C ILE A 179 -28.21 -8.49 16.61
N LYS A 180 -27.52 -9.56 16.25
CA LYS A 180 -27.97 -10.93 16.46
C LYS A 180 -27.02 -11.66 17.37
N ILE A 181 -27.60 -12.43 18.31
CA ILE A 181 -26.89 -13.37 19.18
C ILE A 181 -27.13 -14.76 18.61
N TRP A 182 -26.06 -15.46 18.29
CA TRP A 182 -26.09 -16.78 17.70
C TRP A 182 -25.66 -17.81 18.72
N THR A 183 -26.31 -18.95 18.68
CA THR A 183 -25.93 -20.15 19.46
C THR A 183 -25.56 -21.26 18.48
N VAL A 184 -24.34 -21.78 18.60
CA VAL A 184 -23.81 -22.87 17.80
C VAL A 184 -24.02 -24.19 18.52
N ASP A 185 -24.71 -25.12 17.87
CA ASP A 185 -24.80 -26.50 18.28
C ASP A 185 -23.82 -27.33 17.44
N TYR A 186 -22.73 -27.74 18.05
CA TYR A 186 -21.68 -28.51 17.39
C TYR A 186 -22.07 -29.97 17.13
N ILE A 187 -23.04 -30.51 17.88
CA ILE A 187 -23.52 -31.89 17.73
C ILE A 187 -24.45 -31.98 16.54
N GLU A 188 -25.45 -31.11 16.50
CA GLU A 188 -26.44 -31.07 15.43
C GLU A 188 -25.92 -30.26 14.21
N LYS A 189 -24.74 -29.63 14.32
CA LYS A 189 -24.12 -28.74 13.29
C LYS A 189 -25.07 -27.64 12.81
N LYS A 190 -25.77 -27.03 13.75
CA LYS A 190 -26.75 -25.97 13.50
C LYS A 190 -26.37 -24.67 14.19
N VAL A 191 -26.82 -23.55 13.60
CA VAL A 191 -26.70 -22.23 14.19
C VAL A 191 -28.08 -21.61 14.27
N SER A 192 -28.48 -21.22 15.47
CA SER A 192 -29.73 -20.49 15.74
C SER A 192 -29.42 -19.05 16.19
N SER A 193 -30.30 -18.09 15.88
CA SER A 193 -30.09 -16.69 16.25
C SER A 193 -31.30 -16.10 16.96
N VAL A 194 -31.01 -15.10 17.80
CA VAL A 194 -32.00 -14.26 18.48
C VAL A 194 -31.65 -12.80 18.16
N ASP A 195 -32.64 -12.03 17.69
CA ASP A 195 -32.48 -10.61 17.42
C ASP A 195 -32.54 -9.82 18.74
N VAL A 196 -31.64 -8.81 18.86
CA VAL A 196 -31.68 -7.87 19.98
C VAL A 196 -32.82 -6.86 19.76
N ASN A 197 -33.63 -6.66 20.78
CA ASN A 197 -34.73 -5.70 20.73
C ASN A 197 -34.23 -4.28 21.02
N PHE A 198 -34.29 -3.43 20.01
CA PHE A 198 -33.94 -2.01 20.09
C PHE A 198 -35.15 -1.08 20.35
N GLY A 199 -36.37 -1.63 20.42
CA GLY A 199 -37.59 -0.82 20.46
C GLY A 199 -37.72 0.06 19.21
N ASN A 200 -37.91 1.35 19.41
CA ASN A 200 -38.04 2.34 18.32
C ASN A 200 -36.68 2.94 17.87
N LEU A 201 -35.56 2.52 18.48
CA LEU A 201 -34.26 3.10 18.18
C LEU A 201 -33.71 2.53 16.86
N LYS A 202 -33.44 3.39 15.89
CA LYS A 202 -32.77 3.04 14.63
C LYS A 202 -31.41 3.74 14.59
N ARG A 203 -30.32 2.97 14.61
CA ARG A 203 -28.94 3.46 14.50
C ARG A 203 -28.14 2.51 13.63
N LYS A 204 -27.32 3.10 12.76
CA LYS A 204 -26.37 2.31 11.96
C LYS A 204 -25.15 2.01 12.81
N ILE A 205 -24.91 0.74 13.06
CA ILE A 205 -23.83 0.23 13.92
C ILE A 205 -22.59 0.03 13.05
N LEU A 206 -21.42 0.49 13.53
CA LEU A 206 -20.15 0.37 12.81
C LEU A 206 -19.19 -0.62 13.49
N CYS A 207 -19.13 -0.62 14.81
CA CYS A 207 -18.19 -1.45 15.58
C CYS A 207 -18.80 -1.94 16.88
N MET A 208 -18.20 -3.00 17.44
CA MET A 208 -18.71 -3.67 18.64
C MET A 208 -17.56 -4.20 19.50
N ILE A 209 -17.73 -4.13 20.83
CA ILE A 209 -16.94 -4.86 21.82
C ILE A 209 -17.84 -5.52 22.84
N ILE A 210 -17.47 -6.73 23.28
CA ILE A 210 -18.16 -7.48 24.33
C ILE A 210 -17.40 -7.31 25.64
N ASP A 211 -18.09 -7.12 26.76
CA ASP A 211 -17.45 -7.02 28.06
C ASP A 211 -16.82 -8.35 28.49
N PRO A 212 -15.76 -8.36 29.35
CA PRO A 212 -15.09 -9.60 29.74
C PRO A 212 -15.95 -10.63 30.46
N LYS A 213 -17.14 -10.24 30.95
CA LYS A 213 -18.10 -11.12 31.61
C LYS A 213 -19.21 -11.64 30.69
N ASP A 214 -19.16 -11.30 29.40
CA ASP A 214 -20.15 -11.64 28.38
C ASP A 214 -21.59 -11.20 28.71
N LYS A 215 -21.70 -10.13 29.52
CA LYS A 215 -23.01 -9.62 29.92
C LYS A 215 -23.50 -8.50 29.02
N PHE A 216 -22.59 -7.59 28.63
CA PHE A 216 -22.91 -6.42 27.84
C PHE A 216 -22.08 -6.35 26.56
N ALA A 217 -22.68 -5.79 25.50
CA ALA A 217 -21.97 -5.31 24.33
C ALA A 217 -22.07 -3.78 24.27
N TYR A 218 -20.95 -3.15 23.90
CA TYR A 218 -20.87 -1.72 23.61
C TYR A 218 -20.67 -1.56 22.12
N VAL A 219 -21.55 -0.80 21.46
CA VAL A 219 -21.50 -0.61 20.03
C VAL A 219 -21.40 0.85 19.67
N GLY A 220 -20.55 1.17 18.71
CA GLY A 220 -20.39 2.49 18.13
C GLY A 220 -21.25 2.66 16.89
N THR A 221 -21.85 3.82 16.74
CA THR A 221 -22.76 4.12 15.65
C THR A 221 -22.20 5.16 14.69
N GLU A 222 -22.79 5.23 13.49
CA GLU A 222 -22.46 6.25 12.48
C GLU A 222 -22.86 7.66 12.94
N THR A 223 -23.86 7.78 13.83
CA THR A 223 -24.26 9.06 14.43
C THR A 223 -23.31 9.55 15.51
N GLY A 224 -22.36 8.72 15.93
CA GLY A 224 -21.33 9.06 16.92
C GLY A 224 -21.77 8.87 18.36
N ASP A 225 -22.79 8.06 18.60
CA ASP A 225 -23.21 7.62 19.92
C ASP A 225 -22.78 6.15 20.20
N ILE A 226 -22.82 5.78 21.48
CA ILE A 226 -22.55 4.42 21.97
C ILE A 226 -23.84 3.84 22.50
N LEU A 227 -24.12 2.61 22.16
CA LEU A 227 -25.22 1.86 22.73
C LEU A 227 -24.68 0.75 23.65
N GLU A 228 -25.32 0.59 24.81
CA GLU A 228 -25.11 -0.55 25.71
C GLU A 228 -26.24 -1.54 25.51
N ILE A 229 -25.89 -2.80 25.30
CA ILE A 229 -26.81 -3.88 25.00
C ILE A 229 -26.58 -4.98 26.01
N ASP A 230 -27.64 -5.45 26.65
CA ASP A 230 -27.61 -6.62 27.51
C ASP A 230 -27.73 -7.88 26.65
N LEU A 231 -26.66 -8.67 26.61
CA LEU A 231 -26.58 -9.89 25.80
C LEU A 231 -27.32 -11.09 26.40
N GLN A 232 -27.63 -11.05 27.71
CA GLN A 232 -28.31 -12.16 28.38
C GLN A 232 -29.80 -12.16 28.08
N ILE A 233 -30.39 -10.95 28.02
CA ILE A 233 -31.83 -10.78 27.77
C ILE A 233 -32.13 -10.24 26.37
N ALA A 234 -31.08 -10.00 25.55
CA ALA A 234 -31.14 -9.50 24.18
C ALA A 234 -31.93 -8.18 24.04
N ILE A 235 -31.64 -7.19 24.90
CA ILE A 235 -32.34 -5.90 24.93
C ILE A 235 -31.34 -4.74 24.95
N TYR A 236 -31.64 -3.67 24.19
CA TYR A 236 -31.00 -2.38 24.31
C TYR A 236 -31.26 -1.74 25.68
N LYS A 237 -30.23 -1.17 26.30
CA LYS A 237 -30.31 -0.63 27.65
C LYS A 237 -30.19 0.88 27.76
N ARG A 238 -29.17 1.47 27.16
CA ARG A 238 -28.94 2.91 27.21
C ARG A 238 -28.04 3.41 26.06
N ILE A 239 -28.05 4.75 25.86
CA ILE A 239 -27.30 5.44 24.82
C ILE A 239 -26.50 6.61 25.42
N GLY A 240 -25.37 6.93 24.86
CA GLY A 240 -24.55 8.12 25.20
C GLY A 240 -23.33 8.25 24.30
N PRO A 241 -22.60 9.35 24.43
CA PRO A 241 -22.88 10.56 25.21
C PRO A 241 -24.06 11.36 24.64
N VAL A 242 -24.91 11.93 25.50
CA VAL A 242 -26.11 12.64 25.08
C VAL A 242 -25.83 14.06 24.61
N LYS A 243 -24.83 14.72 25.21
CA LYS A 243 -24.58 16.16 24.96
C LYS A 243 -23.64 16.44 23.78
N ARG A 244 -22.79 15.51 23.40
CA ARG A 244 -21.81 15.69 22.33
C ARG A 244 -21.58 14.35 21.61
N LEU A 245 -21.98 14.28 20.38
CA LEU A 245 -21.75 13.14 19.50
C LEU A 245 -20.41 13.26 18.81
N PHE A 246 -19.85 12.12 18.41
CA PHE A 246 -18.61 12.09 17.62
C PHE A 246 -18.95 12.22 16.13
N PRO A 247 -18.53 13.32 15.47
CA PRO A 247 -18.83 13.52 14.07
C PRO A 247 -18.36 12.34 13.21
N GLN A 248 -19.10 12.04 12.16
CA GLN A 248 -18.86 10.95 11.20
C GLN A 248 -18.84 9.53 11.79
N GLY A 249 -19.13 9.36 13.09
CA GLY A 249 -19.28 8.05 13.71
C GLY A 249 -18.07 7.53 14.48
N ILE A 250 -18.30 6.40 15.15
CA ILE A 250 -17.31 5.68 15.98
C ILE A 250 -16.92 4.39 15.26
N ASN A 251 -15.66 4.27 14.85
CA ASN A 251 -15.15 3.10 14.14
C ASN A 251 -14.51 2.05 15.07
N CYS A 252 -13.98 2.49 16.22
CA CYS A 252 -13.26 1.61 17.13
C CYS A 252 -13.68 1.85 18.56
N ILE A 253 -13.87 0.75 19.32
CA ILE A 253 -14.12 0.79 20.76
C ILE A 253 -13.22 -0.24 21.44
N LYS A 254 -12.58 0.16 22.55
CA LYS A 254 -11.85 -0.76 23.45
C LYS A 254 -12.28 -0.51 24.88
N LEU A 255 -12.25 -1.55 25.71
CA LEU A 255 -12.58 -1.48 27.12
C LEU A 255 -11.28 -1.44 27.93
N LEU A 256 -11.16 -0.49 28.84
CA LEU A 256 -10.03 -0.38 29.77
C LEU A 256 -10.29 -1.20 31.05
N PRO A 257 -9.25 -1.60 31.80
CA PRO A 257 -9.41 -2.37 33.04
C PRO A 257 -10.27 -1.71 34.11
N ASN A 258 -10.25 -0.36 34.14
CA ASN A 258 -11.11 0.45 35.01
C ASN A 258 -12.55 0.59 34.49
N LYS A 259 -12.93 -0.20 33.49
CA LYS A 259 -14.21 -0.18 32.75
C LYS A 259 -14.48 1.09 31.93
N ASP A 260 -13.60 2.07 31.89
CA ASP A 260 -13.77 3.18 30.95
C ASP A 260 -13.69 2.69 29.50
N LEU A 261 -14.42 3.34 28.61
CA LEU A 261 -14.38 3.05 27.19
C LEU A 261 -13.36 3.97 26.49
N LEU A 262 -12.54 3.41 25.63
CA LEU A 262 -11.66 4.14 24.72
C LEU A 262 -12.27 4.08 23.33
N LEU A 263 -12.50 5.24 22.72
CA LEU A 263 -13.15 5.37 21.42
C LEU A 263 -12.22 5.97 20.38
N GLY A 264 -12.40 5.54 19.15
CA GLY A 264 -11.79 6.14 17.97
C GLY A 264 -12.87 6.54 16.96
N SER A 265 -12.90 7.81 16.58
CA SER A 265 -13.87 8.34 15.61
C SER A 265 -13.29 8.41 14.19
N LYS A 266 -14.17 8.51 13.21
CA LYS A 266 -13.81 8.68 11.80
C LYS A 266 -13.18 10.05 11.48
N GLU A 267 -13.29 11.03 12.37
CA GLU A 267 -12.58 12.33 12.29
C GLU A 267 -11.19 12.33 12.94
N GLY A 268 -10.73 11.20 13.48
CA GLY A 268 -9.46 11.13 14.19
C GLY A 268 -9.52 11.58 15.65
N ILE A 269 -10.70 11.70 16.25
CA ILE A 269 -10.84 11.96 17.67
C ILE A 269 -10.67 10.65 18.43
N ILE A 270 -9.78 10.65 19.42
CA ILE A 270 -9.63 9.57 20.39
C ILE A 270 -10.21 10.09 21.72
N ALA A 271 -11.14 9.36 22.31
CA ALA A 271 -11.79 9.80 23.53
C ALA A 271 -11.85 8.72 24.61
N LYS A 272 -11.64 9.11 25.85
CA LYS A 272 -11.84 8.28 27.04
C LYS A 272 -13.18 8.63 27.66
N ILE A 273 -14.06 7.65 27.76
CA ILE A 273 -15.45 7.79 28.21
C ILE A 273 -15.64 7.07 29.53
N ASN A 274 -16.31 7.74 30.49
CA ASN A 274 -16.70 7.13 31.74
C ASN A 274 -17.78 6.06 31.49
N PHE A 275 -17.55 4.86 32.02
CA PHE A 275 -18.48 3.74 31.90
C PHE A 275 -19.86 4.03 32.48
N ASN A 276 -19.97 4.72 33.63
CA ASN A 276 -21.23 4.81 34.37
C ASN A 276 -22.24 5.77 33.71
N ASP A 277 -21.79 6.89 33.16
CA ASP A 277 -22.65 7.96 32.67
C ASP A 277 -22.37 8.34 31.21
N PHE A 278 -21.44 7.64 30.53
CA PHE A 278 -20.96 7.90 29.18
C PHE A 278 -20.46 9.35 28.96
N ARG A 279 -19.99 10.01 30.02
CA ARG A 279 -19.36 11.33 29.87
C ARG A 279 -17.94 11.22 29.36
N ILE A 280 -17.58 12.15 28.51
CA ILE A 280 -16.22 12.27 27.99
C ILE A 280 -15.30 12.76 29.12
N LYS A 281 -14.31 11.97 29.50
CA LYS A 281 -13.29 12.31 30.48
C LYS A 281 -12.12 13.08 29.85
N LYS A 282 -11.71 12.67 28.68
CA LYS A 282 -10.57 13.23 27.95
C LYS A 282 -10.68 12.98 26.47
N GLU A 283 -10.14 13.89 25.68
CA GLU A 283 -10.05 13.79 24.22
C GLU A 283 -8.63 14.04 23.73
N GLY A 284 -8.24 13.36 22.68
CA GLY A 284 -7.04 13.59 21.89
C GLY A 284 -7.39 13.58 20.40
N LYS A 285 -6.50 14.07 19.55
CA LYS A 285 -6.70 14.08 18.10
C LYS A 285 -5.49 13.52 17.39
N VAL A 286 -5.74 12.68 16.38
CA VAL A 286 -4.75 12.16 15.43
C VAL A 286 -5.15 12.57 14.02
N LEU A 287 -4.24 12.46 13.08
CA LEU A 287 -4.50 12.80 11.69
C LEU A 287 -5.14 11.61 10.96
N GLY A 288 -6.33 11.83 10.40
CA GLY A 288 -7.14 10.83 9.73
C GLY A 288 -8.06 10.04 10.65
N GLY A 289 -9.11 9.44 10.11
CA GLY A 289 -10.07 8.63 10.84
C GLY A 289 -9.41 7.43 11.51
N VAL A 290 -9.78 7.15 12.76
CA VAL A 290 -9.27 5.98 13.49
C VAL A 290 -9.91 4.71 12.94
N THR A 291 -9.10 3.76 12.51
CA THR A 291 -9.58 2.46 11.98
C THR A 291 -9.22 1.28 12.86
N SER A 292 -8.18 1.44 13.67
CA SER A 292 -7.70 0.35 14.55
C SER A 292 -7.15 0.91 15.85
N MET A 293 -7.40 0.23 16.95
CA MET A 293 -6.78 0.49 18.24
C MET A 293 -6.41 -0.83 18.90
N THR A 294 -5.20 -0.96 19.43
CA THR A 294 -4.74 -2.14 20.15
C THR A 294 -4.00 -1.74 21.41
N LEU A 295 -4.45 -2.28 22.56
CA LEU A 295 -3.95 -1.92 23.89
C LEU A 295 -2.75 -2.80 24.24
N THR A 296 -1.79 -2.25 25.01
CA THR A 296 -0.81 -3.06 25.75
C THR A 296 -1.50 -3.79 26.92
N THR A 297 -0.94 -4.89 27.41
CA THR A 297 -1.51 -5.66 28.53
C THR A 297 -1.73 -4.81 29.78
N GLU A 298 -0.80 -3.90 30.06
CA GLU A 298 -0.91 -2.95 31.18
C GLU A 298 -1.86 -1.78 30.90
N CYS A 299 -2.32 -1.65 29.65
CA CYS A 299 -3.18 -0.56 29.17
C CYS A 299 -2.61 0.86 29.46
N ALA A 300 -1.29 0.99 29.71
CA ALA A 300 -0.63 2.27 29.88
C ALA A 300 -0.52 3.03 28.56
N TYR A 301 -0.34 2.29 27.48
CA TYR A 301 -0.23 2.78 26.11
C TYR A 301 -1.07 1.93 25.16
N PHE A 302 -1.30 2.46 23.96
CA PHE A 302 -1.91 1.74 22.86
C PHE A 302 -1.40 2.23 21.51
N PHE A 303 -1.48 1.36 20.52
CA PHE A 303 -1.28 1.74 19.14
C PHE A 303 -2.61 2.13 18.50
N CYS A 304 -2.57 3.18 17.68
CA CYS A 304 -3.73 3.66 16.93
C CYS A 304 -3.36 3.75 15.45
N GLY A 305 -4.09 3.01 14.61
CA GLY A 305 -4.00 3.08 13.16
C GLY A 305 -5.09 4.00 12.59
N THR A 306 -4.76 4.74 11.52
CA THR A 306 -5.69 5.68 10.89
C THR A 306 -5.86 5.42 9.41
N GLU A 307 -6.96 5.92 8.82
CA GLU A 307 -7.25 5.87 7.37
C GLU A 307 -6.15 6.51 6.52
N GLN A 308 -5.37 7.43 7.09
CA GLN A 308 -4.22 8.03 6.42
C GLN A 308 -2.94 7.21 6.54
N SER A 309 -3.07 5.91 6.80
CA SER A 309 -1.96 4.97 6.85
C SER A 309 -0.86 5.33 7.86
N ASN A 310 -1.23 6.08 8.92
CA ASN A 310 -0.34 6.40 10.03
C ASN A 310 -0.58 5.46 11.21
N ILE A 311 0.49 5.09 11.91
CA ILE A 311 0.43 4.37 13.17
C ILE A 311 0.97 5.29 14.27
N TYR A 312 0.14 5.53 15.27
CA TYR A 312 0.47 6.32 16.44
C TYR A 312 0.70 5.43 17.66
N TRP A 313 1.62 5.84 18.51
CA TRP A 313 1.76 5.40 19.88
C TRP A 313 1.09 6.42 20.78
N VAL A 314 0.14 6.02 21.60
CA VAL A 314 -0.68 6.92 22.39
C VAL A 314 -0.63 6.54 23.86
N GLU A 315 -0.36 7.49 24.73
CA GLU A 315 -0.42 7.31 26.18
C GLU A 315 -1.88 7.31 26.64
N THR A 316 -2.34 6.28 27.31
CA THR A 316 -3.76 6.13 27.73
C THR A 316 -4.20 7.17 28.75
N ALA A 317 -3.29 7.63 29.62
CA ALA A 317 -3.61 8.60 30.66
C ALA A 317 -3.78 10.01 30.08
N SER A 318 -2.87 10.46 29.22
CA SER A 318 -2.83 11.82 28.66
C SER A 318 -3.51 11.96 27.31
N LEU A 319 -3.69 10.88 26.57
CA LEU A 319 -4.06 10.81 25.14
C LEU A 319 -3.10 11.61 24.23
N LYS A 320 -1.85 11.82 24.68
CA LYS A 320 -0.79 12.35 23.84
C LYS A 320 -0.36 11.29 22.85
N SER A 321 -0.30 11.65 21.58
CA SER A 321 0.05 10.76 20.48
C SER A 321 1.42 11.11 19.90
N GLU A 322 2.18 10.08 19.59
CA GLU A 322 3.44 10.14 18.85
C GLU A 322 3.31 9.31 17.56
N ILE A 323 3.77 9.85 16.43
CA ILE A 323 3.80 9.10 15.17
C ILE A 323 4.93 8.07 15.22
N ARG A 324 4.62 6.80 14.98
CA ARG A 324 5.61 5.72 14.92
C ARG A 324 5.87 5.24 13.51
N ASN A 325 4.86 5.28 12.65
CA ASN A 325 4.97 4.90 11.25
C ASN A 325 4.11 5.82 10.40
N THR A 326 4.65 6.24 9.27
CA THR A 326 3.95 7.01 8.25
C THR A 326 4.03 6.28 6.92
N CYS A 327 3.07 6.53 6.04
CA CYS A 327 3.07 6.04 4.67
C CYS A 327 2.23 6.96 3.79
N HIS A 328 2.37 6.84 2.48
CA HIS A 328 1.37 7.37 1.58
C HIS A 328 0.05 6.64 1.79
N ASN A 329 -1.04 7.37 1.78
CA ASN A 329 -2.40 6.84 1.93
C ASN A 329 -3.13 6.69 0.59
N ASP A 330 -2.46 7.04 -0.49
CA ASP A 330 -2.97 7.01 -1.85
C ASP A 330 -1.81 6.63 -2.79
N ARG A 331 -2.07 6.55 -4.06
CA ARG A 331 -1.13 6.17 -5.11
C ARG A 331 0.21 6.90 -5.00
N VAL A 332 1.30 6.13 -5.07
CA VAL A 332 2.65 6.65 -5.26
C VAL A 332 2.96 6.62 -6.76
N ASN A 333 3.25 7.80 -7.33
CA ASN A 333 3.45 7.95 -8.76
C ASN A 333 4.89 7.69 -9.19
N ASP A 334 5.86 8.10 -8.38
CA ASP A 334 7.28 8.04 -8.75
C ASP A 334 8.18 7.78 -7.54
N ILE A 335 9.38 7.23 -7.80
CA ILE A 335 10.42 6.96 -6.80
C ILE A 335 11.80 7.19 -7.42
N HIS A 336 12.67 7.92 -6.71
CA HIS A 336 14.04 8.18 -7.13
C HIS A 336 15.04 8.16 -5.97
N PHE A 337 16.28 7.75 -6.26
CA PHE A 337 17.43 7.94 -5.39
C PHE A 337 18.21 9.18 -5.84
N PRO A 338 18.87 9.91 -4.91
CA PRO A 338 19.86 10.88 -5.31
C PRO A 338 21.00 10.22 -6.09
N TYR A 339 21.63 10.97 -6.97
CA TYR A 339 22.71 10.47 -7.82
C TYR A 339 23.85 9.89 -6.97
N GLU A 340 24.25 8.64 -7.26
CA GLU A 340 25.31 7.86 -6.57
C GLU A 340 25.14 7.72 -5.03
N TYR A 341 23.98 8.07 -4.48
CA TYR A 341 23.74 7.99 -3.04
C TYR A 341 22.51 7.15 -2.72
N SER A 342 22.70 6.09 -1.92
CA SER A 342 21.68 5.11 -1.56
C SER A 342 21.15 5.23 -0.13
N GLY A 343 21.64 6.21 0.65
CA GLY A 343 21.23 6.39 2.05
C GLY A 343 19.84 6.95 2.25
N VAL A 344 19.31 7.63 1.21
CA VAL A 344 17.94 8.12 1.17
C VAL A 344 17.32 7.89 -0.20
N PHE A 345 16.00 7.82 -0.25
CA PHE A 345 15.22 7.86 -1.49
C PHE A 345 14.00 8.74 -1.31
N GLY A 346 13.49 9.25 -2.41
CA GLY A 346 12.26 10.05 -2.42
C GLY A 346 11.13 9.30 -3.11
N THR A 347 9.91 9.64 -2.73
CA THR A 347 8.66 9.19 -3.38
C THR A 347 7.71 10.35 -3.52
N CYS A 348 6.90 10.38 -4.57
CA CYS A 348 5.87 11.39 -4.74
C CYS A 348 4.49 10.77 -4.99
N GLY A 349 3.45 11.49 -4.57
CA GLY A 349 2.08 11.06 -4.74
C GLY A 349 1.10 12.22 -4.59
N LYS A 350 -0.06 11.92 -4.05
CA LYS A 350 -1.10 12.92 -3.80
C LYS A 350 -0.65 13.86 -2.68
N GLU A 351 -0.58 15.14 -3.01
CA GLU A 351 -0.29 16.26 -2.09
C GLU A 351 1.11 16.27 -1.45
N ASP A 352 1.97 15.28 -1.70
CA ASP A 352 3.27 15.26 -1.04
C ASP A 352 4.42 14.63 -1.86
N ILE A 353 5.61 15.05 -1.49
CA ILE A 353 6.88 14.37 -1.78
C ILE A 353 7.47 13.98 -0.43
N ARG A 354 7.90 12.74 -0.27
CA ARG A 354 8.48 12.24 0.97
C ARG A 354 9.89 11.73 0.74
N ILE A 355 10.77 12.04 1.66
CA ILE A 355 12.14 11.54 1.68
C ILE A 355 12.28 10.54 2.80
N TRP A 356 12.79 9.37 2.48
CA TRP A 356 12.91 8.22 3.36
C TRP A 356 14.37 7.89 3.62
N ASN A 357 14.69 7.56 4.85
CA ASN A 357 15.98 6.96 5.16
C ASN A 357 15.94 5.47 4.80
N THR A 358 16.92 5.01 4.05
CA THR A 358 16.94 3.63 3.53
C THR A 358 17.16 2.57 4.62
N GLU A 359 17.99 2.86 5.63
CA GLU A 359 18.29 1.92 6.71
C GLU A 359 17.21 1.88 7.77
N THR A 360 16.81 3.06 8.29
CA THR A 360 15.81 3.17 9.36
C THR A 360 14.39 3.03 8.84
N ARG A 361 14.18 3.20 7.52
CA ARG A 361 12.86 3.12 6.84
C ARG A 361 11.86 4.15 7.38
N GLN A 362 12.38 5.24 7.94
CA GLN A 362 11.57 6.33 8.49
C GLN A 362 11.50 7.49 7.51
N GLU A 363 10.38 8.20 7.57
CA GLU A 363 10.23 9.47 6.88
C GLU A 363 11.18 10.49 7.49
N HIS A 364 12.08 11.02 6.66
CA HIS A 364 13.04 12.05 7.04
C HIS A 364 12.50 13.45 6.79
N LEU A 365 11.78 13.61 5.68
CA LEU A 365 11.19 14.88 5.29
C LEU A 365 9.90 14.65 4.51
N ARG A 366 8.91 15.53 4.75
CA ARG A 366 7.68 15.61 3.96
C ARG A 366 7.52 17.02 3.40
N ILE A 367 7.39 17.12 2.08
CA ILE A 367 7.05 18.34 1.37
C ILE A 367 5.57 18.23 1.00
N HIS A 368 4.72 18.99 1.67
CA HIS A 368 3.27 18.93 1.48
C HIS A 368 2.79 20.13 0.68
N VAL A 369 2.07 19.87 -0.41
CA VAL A 369 1.44 20.88 -1.25
C VAL A 369 -0.03 20.52 -1.41
N PRO A 370 -0.94 21.17 -0.66
CA PRO A 370 -2.32 20.74 -0.52
C PRO A 370 -3.12 20.82 -1.83
N ASN A 371 -4.06 19.89 -2.00
CA ASN A 371 -5.03 19.81 -3.08
C ASN A 371 -4.46 19.64 -4.49
N ILE A 372 -3.21 19.28 -4.63
CA ILE A 372 -2.58 18.98 -5.92
C ILE A 372 -1.75 17.69 -5.87
N GLU A 373 -1.61 17.03 -7.01
CA GLU A 373 -0.91 15.75 -7.14
C GLU A 373 0.45 15.96 -7.82
N CYS A 374 1.50 15.36 -7.26
CA CYS A 374 2.82 15.27 -7.86
C CYS A 374 2.87 14.03 -8.77
N TYR A 375 3.09 14.24 -10.07
CA TYR A 375 3.16 13.16 -11.04
C TYR A 375 4.55 12.57 -11.20
N CYS A 376 5.57 13.41 -11.12
CA CYS A 376 6.97 13.04 -11.31
C CYS A 376 7.88 13.97 -10.52
N PHE A 377 9.02 13.46 -10.12
CA PHE A 377 10.08 14.27 -9.49
C PHE A 377 11.43 13.59 -9.71
N ASP A 378 12.51 14.32 -9.49
CA ASP A 378 13.84 13.74 -9.40
C ASP A 378 14.76 14.66 -8.58
N PHE A 379 15.94 14.16 -8.22
CA PHE A 379 16.99 14.92 -7.57
C PHE A 379 17.90 15.54 -8.63
N MET A 380 18.30 16.81 -8.45
CA MET A 380 19.39 17.35 -9.23
C MET A 380 20.66 16.55 -8.96
N ARG A 381 21.48 16.35 -9.99
CA ARG A 381 22.69 15.52 -9.91
C ARG A 381 23.70 15.99 -8.85
N ASP A 382 23.70 17.29 -8.55
CA ASP A 382 24.51 17.89 -7.48
C ASP A 382 23.94 17.68 -6.06
N GLY A 383 22.77 17.04 -5.92
CA GLY A 383 22.08 16.78 -4.66
C GLY A 383 21.52 17.99 -3.93
N LYS A 384 21.60 19.19 -4.54
CA LYS A 384 21.21 20.44 -3.86
C LYS A 384 19.74 20.78 -3.96
N SER A 385 19.02 20.16 -4.88
CA SER A 385 17.59 20.42 -5.06
C SER A 385 16.83 19.21 -5.58
N ILE A 386 15.52 19.21 -5.28
CA ILE A 386 14.52 18.29 -5.81
C ILE A 386 13.65 19.10 -6.77
N TYR A 387 13.50 18.65 -8.00
CA TYR A 387 12.57 19.24 -8.95
C TYR A 387 11.41 18.29 -9.23
N SER A 388 10.22 18.84 -9.41
CA SER A 388 8.99 18.07 -9.45
C SER A 388 7.94 18.65 -10.38
N GLY A 389 7.18 17.77 -11.04
CA GLY A 389 6.09 18.11 -11.95
C GLY A 389 4.74 17.79 -11.31
N TRP A 390 3.81 18.76 -11.38
CA TRP A 390 2.52 18.71 -10.70
C TRP A 390 1.34 18.80 -11.67
N ASN A 391 0.17 18.34 -11.21
CA ASN A 391 -1.06 18.35 -12.00
C ASN A 391 -1.60 19.74 -12.31
N ASP A 392 -1.16 20.77 -11.57
CA ASP A 392 -1.51 22.18 -11.84
C ASP A 392 -0.64 22.81 -12.94
N GLY A 393 0.19 22.02 -13.62
CA GLY A 393 1.03 22.46 -14.72
C GLY A 393 2.29 23.24 -14.32
N LYS A 394 2.67 23.21 -13.06
CA LYS A 394 3.87 23.88 -12.55
C LYS A 394 5.00 22.90 -12.29
N ILE A 395 6.22 23.38 -12.49
CA ILE A 395 7.44 22.74 -12.01
C ILE A 395 7.83 23.44 -10.71
N ARG A 396 8.03 22.69 -9.63
CA ARG A 396 8.49 23.22 -8.36
C ARG A 396 9.83 22.62 -7.98
N THR A 397 10.70 23.46 -7.42
CA THR A 397 12.02 23.03 -6.96
C THR A 397 12.16 23.31 -5.48
N PHE A 398 12.60 22.28 -4.73
CA PHE A 398 12.68 22.32 -3.27
C PHE A 398 14.10 22.00 -2.77
N LEU A 399 14.44 22.52 -1.59
CA LEU A 399 15.63 22.12 -0.85
C LEU A 399 15.43 20.75 -0.20
N PRO A 400 16.29 19.75 -0.45
CA PRO A 400 16.11 18.39 0.10
C PRO A 400 16.30 18.31 1.63
N GLN A 401 17.01 19.28 2.25
CA GLN A 401 17.24 19.29 3.69
C GLN A 401 16.07 19.84 4.51
N SER A 402 15.29 20.77 3.94
CA SER A 402 14.25 21.50 4.67
C SER A 402 12.86 21.44 4.02
N GLY A 403 12.77 20.97 2.79
CA GLY A 403 11.54 21.01 2.00
C GLY A 403 11.10 22.42 1.57
N LYS A 404 11.96 23.44 1.80
CA LYS A 404 11.63 24.82 1.41
C LYS A 404 11.59 24.97 -0.10
N LEU A 405 10.53 25.59 -0.61
CA LEU A 405 10.43 25.96 -2.03
C LEU A 405 11.53 26.96 -2.39
N LEU A 406 12.33 26.62 -3.41
CA LEU A 406 13.36 27.50 -3.97
C LEU A 406 12.75 28.42 -5.03
N TYR A 407 12.11 27.81 -6.04
CA TYR A 407 11.39 28.52 -7.10
C TYR A 407 10.30 27.62 -7.70
N ALA A 408 9.38 28.26 -8.42
CA ALA A 408 8.39 27.57 -9.22
C ALA A 408 8.35 28.17 -10.63
N ILE A 409 8.30 27.30 -11.63
CA ILE A 409 8.06 27.69 -13.01
C ILE A 409 6.55 27.51 -13.24
N ASN A 410 5.88 28.62 -13.53
CA ASN A 410 4.44 28.62 -13.73
C ASN A 410 4.09 28.33 -15.20
N GLU A 411 2.87 27.84 -15.44
CA GLU A 411 2.32 27.62 -16.78
C GLU A 411 3.21 26.75 -17.69
N CYS A 412 3.89 25.76 -17.07
CA CYS A 412 4.76 24.87 -17.84
C CYS A 412 3.95 24.00 -18.81
N HIS A 413 2.79 23.48 -18.40
CA HIS A 413 1.90 22.68 -19.23
C HIS A 413 0.43 22.88 -18.79
N ALA A 414 -0.48 22.95 -19.73
CA ALA A 414 -1.88 23.28 -19.46
C ALA A 414 -2.61 22.30 -18.54
N ASN A 415 -2.32 20.98 -18.64
CA ASN A 415 -3.05 19.92 -17.91
C ASN A 415 -2.14 19.07 -17.01
N GLY A 416 -1.02 19.63 -16.57
CA GLY A 416 -0.07 18.96 -15.70
C GLY A 416 1.25 18.58 -16.37
N VAL A 417 2.30 18.56 -15.56
CA VAL A 417 3.65 18.10 -15.91
C VAL A 417 3.75 16.64 -15.56
N THR A 418 3.85 15.75 -16.55
CA THR A 418 3.74 14.30 -16.38
C THR A 418 5.06 13.56 -16.49
N ALA A 419 6.09 14.19 -17.04
CA ALA A 419 7.46 13.70 -17.09
C ALA A 419 8.45 14.85 -16.96
N ILE A 420 9.57 14.61 -16.30
CA ILE A 420 10.59 15.63 -16.08
C ILE A 420 11.97 14.97 -16.02
N CYS A 421 12.96 15.59 -16.62
CA CYS A 421 14.35 15.16 -16.54
C CYS A 421 15.27 16.38 -16.63
N ALA A 422 16.32 16.41 -15.82
CA ALA A 422 17.33 17.48 -15.86
C ALA A 422 18.61 17.01 -16.54
N THR A 423 19.31 17.93 -17.20
CA THR A 423 20.68 17.67 -17.69
C THR A 423 21.64 17.46 -16.53
N SER A 424 22.68 16.66 -16.73
CA SER A 424 23.64 16.31 -15.69
C SER A 424 24.42 17.52 -15.13
N ASP A 425 24.51 18.61 -15.92
CA ASP A 425 25.10 19.87 -15.49
C ASP A 425 24.13 20.81 -14.74
N GLY A 426 22.85 20.40 -14.60
CA GLY A 426 21.81 21.15 -13.90
C GLY A 426 21.38 22.44 -14.59
N ARG A 427 21.81 22.69 -15.85
CA ARG A 427 21.50 23.92 -16.57
C ARG A 427 20.19 23.91 -17.32
N LYS A 428 19.70 22.72 -17.69
CA LYS A 428 18.44 22.58 -18.41
C LYS A 428 17.53 21.57 -17.73
N ILE A 429 16.23 21.80 -17.84
CA ILE A 429 15.16 20.83 -17.49
C ILE A 429 14.34 20.62 -18.76
N VAL A 430 14.07 19.35 -19.07
CA VAL A 430 13.15 18.94 -20.12
C VAL A 430 11.89 18.43 -19.45
N SER A 431 10.74 19.00 -19.77
CA SER A 431 9.44 18.63 -19.21
C SER A 431 8.47 18.17 -20.27
N GLY A 432 7.66 17.17 -19.96
CA GLY A 432 6.58 16.66 -20.79
C GLY A 432 5.23 16.84 -20.13
N GLY A 433 4.24 17.19 -20.92
CA GLY A 433 2.90 17.49 -20.46
C GLY A 433 1.87 16.43 -20.79
N MET A 434 0.71 16.52 -20.14
CA MET A 434 -0.46 15.70 -20.42
C MET A 434 -0.99 15.88 -21.86
N ASN A 435 -0.72 17.03 -22.47
CA ASN A 435 -1.13 17.38 -23.84
C ASN A 435 -0.13 16.96 -24.92
N GLY A 436 0.96 16.25 -24.56
CA GLY A 436 1.99 15.82 -25.50
C GLY A 436 3.07 16.86 -25.81
N GLU A 437 2.99 18.05 -25.25
CA GLU A 437 3.99 19.11 -25.45
C GLU A 437 5.24 18.82 -24.63
N ILE A 438 6.42 19.00 -25.23
CA ILE A 438 7.71 18.94 -24.54
C ILE A 438 8.29 20.36 -24.54
N ARG A 439 8.75 20.79 -23.38
CA ARG A 439 9.38 22.10 -23.19
C ARG A 439 10.76 21.93 -22.58
N VAL A 440 11.69 22.75 -23.09
CA VAL A 440 13.06 22.84 -22.58
C VAL A 440 13.24 24.18 -21.86
N TRP A 441 13.67 24.06 -20.60
CA TRP A 441 13.86 25.21 -19.71
C TRP A 441 15.32 25.40 -19.39
N LYS A 442 15.82 26.61 -19.51
CA LYS A 442 17.15 27.01 -19.04
C LYS A 442 17.04 27.45 -17.58
N ILE A 443 17.86 26.86 -16.74
CA ILE A 443 17.92 27.15 -15.31
C ILE A 443 19.11 28.05 -15.04
N GLY A 444 18.84 29.31 -14.74
CA GLY A 444 19.84 30.29 -14.31
C GLY A 444 19.77 30.51 -12.79
N ASN A 445 20.77 31.22 -12.25
CA ASN A 445 20.86 31.50 -10.82
C ASN A 445 19.68 32.34 -10.28
N GLN A 446 19.10 33.23 -11.13
CA GLN A 446 18.02 34.13 -10.71
C GLN A 446 16.76 34.04 -11.58
N SER A 447 16.83 33.35 -12.72
CA SER A 447 15.71 33.25 -13.64
C SER A 447 15.64 31.88 -14.30
N GLN A 448 14.44 31.44 -14.61
CA GLN A 448 14.15 30.26 -15.41
C GLN A 448 13.42 30.71 -16.66
N THR A 449 13.96 30.35 -17.82
CA THR A 449 13.44 30.77 -19.12
C THR A 449 13.14 29.57 -20.00
N MET A 450 12.00 29.59 -20.68
CA MET A 450 11.69 28.60 -21.71
C MET A 450 12.55 28.87 -22.95
N GLU A 451 13.34 27.86 -23.34
CA GLU A 451 14.14 27.95 -24.58
C GLU A 451 13.32 27.54 -25.79
N THR A 452 12.52 26.47 -25.65
CA THR A 452 11.71 25.99 -26.77
C THR A 452 10.50 25.17 -26.30
N SER A 453 9.53 25.01 -27.20
CA SER A 453 8.36 24.17 -27.07
C SER A 453 8.20 23.28 -28.30
N LEU A 454 8.27 21.97 -28.11
CA LEU A 454 8.20 20.94 -29.14
C LEU A 454 6.83 20.29 -29.11
N LYS A 455 6.01 20.41 -30.17
CA LYS A 455 4.60 20.00 -30.21
C LYS A 455 4.35 18.91 -31.25
N GLU A 456 5.03 17.78 -31.10
CA GLU A 456 4.89 16.68 -32.07
C GLU A 456 4.10 15.49 -31.50
N HIS A 457 4.21 15.22 -30.19
CA HIS A 457 3.36 14.21 -29.56
C HIS A 457 1.90 14.67 -29.47
N ARG A 458 0.99 13.69 -29.64
CA ARG A 458 -0.47 13.91 -29.59
C ARG A 458 -1.12 13.39 -28.31
N GLY A 459 -0.35 12.75 -27.44
CA GLY A 459 -0.82 12.16 -26.19
C GLY A 459 0.11 12.47 -25.03
N ARG A 460 -0.32 12.11 -23.81
CA ARG A 460 0.45 12.28 -22.58
C ARG A 460 1.87 11.75 -22.73
N VAL A 461 2.85 12.53 -22.29
CA VAL A 461 4.25 12.11 -22.18
C VAL A 461 4.45 11.43 -20.83
N PHE A 462 4.83 10.15 -20.82
CA PHE A 462 4.98 9.37 -19.60
C PHE A 462 6.40 9.35 -19.05
N SER A 463 7.39 9.41 -19.93
CA SER A 463 8.80 9.33 -19.54
C SER A 463 9.67 10.17 -20.46
N ILE A 464 10.68 10.80 -19.87
CA ILE A 464 11.74 11.51 -20.60
C ILE A 464 13.05 11.06 -19.99
N VAL A 465 14.02 10.72 -20.83
CA VAL A 465 15.40 10.42 -20.44
C VAL A 465 16.37 11.23 -21.27
N ILE A 466 17.46 11.69 -20.66
CA ILE A 466 18.52 12.45 -21.32
C ILE A 466 19.79 11.62 -21.28
N ASN A 467 20.54 11.57 -22.36
CA ASN A 467 21.83 10.85 -22.42
C ASN A 467 22.92 11.55 -21.57
N SER A 468 24.04 10.85 -21.35
CA SER A 468 25.15 11.33 -20.50
C SER A 468 25.83 12.58 -21.04
N GLN A 469 25.79 12.80 -22.35
CA GLN A 469 26.39 13.94 -23.02
C GLN A 469 25.52 15.20 -23.01
N ASN A 470 24.25 15.10 -22.55
CA ASN A 470 23.26 16.16 -22.49
C ASN A 470 22.94 16.79 -23.86
N ASP A 471 23.09 16.04 -24.93
CA ASP A 471 22.78 16.48 -26.30
C ASP A 471 21.50 15.87 -26.87
N ARG A 472 21.07 14.72 -26.34
CA ARG A 472 19.86 14.02 -26.78
C ARG A 472 18.91 13.70 -25.63
N ALA A 473 17.63 13.89 -25.89
CA ALA A 473 16.54 13.45 -25.03
C ALA A 473 15.64 12.46 -25.78
N VAL A 474 15.09 11.49 -25.09
CA VAL A 474 14.08 10.58 -25.62
C VAL A 474 12.82 10.69 -24.78
N SER A 475 11.69 10.87 -25.44
CA SER A 475 10.38 10.96 -24.80
C SER A 475 9.46 9.83 -25.22
N ALA A 476 8.72 9.25 -24.28
CA ALA A 476 7.70 8.21 -24.49
C ALA A 476 6.31 8.78 -24.30
N SER A 477 5.40 8.49 -25.22
CA SER A 477 4.06 9.04 -25.18
C SER A 477 2.96 7.98 -25.33
N ALA A 478 1.78 8.36 -24.86
CA ALA A 478 0.54 7.62 -25.06
C ALA A 478 0.07 7.58 -26.52
N ASP A 479 0.66 8.33 -27.41
CA ASP A 479 0.32 8.35 -28.85
C ASP A 479 0.92 7.21 -29.64
N GLY A 480 1.68 6.31 -28.99
CA GLY A 480 2.34 5.18 -29.64
C GLY A 480 3.68 5.53 -30.23
N SER A 481 4.25 6.66 -29.88
CA SER A 481 5.56 7.10 -30.35
C SER A 481 6.55 7.34 -29.22
N CYS A 482 7.83 7.04 -29.48
CA CYS A 482 8.96 7.54 -28.73
C CYS A 482 9.76 8.45 -29.67
N ILE A 483 9.99 9.70 -29.30
CA ILE A 483 10.67 10.67 -30.13
C ILE A 483 12.04 10.97 -29.53
N ILE A 484 13.07 10.95 -30.40
CA ILE A 484 14.44 11.31 -30.08
C ILE A 484 14.65 12.76 -30.49
N TRP A 485 15.10 13.58 -29.59
CA TRP A 485 15.31 15.02 -29.74
C TRP A 485 16.78 15.38 -29.60
N ASP A 486 17.26 16.20 -30.49
CA ASP A 486 18.48 16.98 -30.28
C ASP A 486 18.09 18.18 -29.41
N ILE A 487 18.57 18.23 -28.16
CA ILE A 487 18.25 19.31 -27.21
C ILE A 487 19.24 20.47 -27.24
N ILE A 488 20.18 20.46 -28.20
CA ILE A 488 21.05 21.58 -28.53
C ILE A 488 20.42 22.41 -29.65
N ASN A 489 20.01 21.73 -30.73
CA ASN A 489 19.41 22.36 -31.90
C ASN A 489 17.87 22.40 -31.88
N TYR A 490 17.25 21.76 -30.90
CA TYR A 490 15.79 21.68 -30.67
C TYR A 490 15.01 21.09 -31.85
N VAL A 491 15.54 20.01 -32.43
CA VAL A 491 14.93 19.33 -33.58
C VAL A 491 14.69 17.84 -33.24
N ARG A 492 13.70 17.27 -33.90
CA ARG A 492 13.49 15.83 -33.87
C ARG A 492 14.56 15.14 -34.71
N THR A 493 15.27 14.17 -34.13
CA THR A 493 16.25 13.33 -34.82
C THR A 493 15.61 12.08 -35.40
N ALA A 494 14.78 11.39 -34.60
CA ALA A 494 14.12 10.15 -35.00
C ALA A 494 12.81 9.94 -34.25
N CYS A 495 12.03 8.94 -34.69
CA CYS A 495 10.78 8.54 -34.06
C CYS A 495 10.61 7.02 -34.12
N LEU A 496 10.42 6.40 -32.98
CA LEU A 496 10.10 4.98 -32.83
C LEU A 496 8.59 4.83 -32.74
N PHE A 497 8.01 3.90 -33.48
CA PHE A 497 6.58 3.63 -33.46
C PHE A 497 6.28 2.19 -33.08
N GLU A 498 5.33 2.00 -32.18
CA GLU A 498 4.77 0.69 -31.85
C GLU A 498 3.29 0.85 -31.48
N ARG A 499 2.48 -0.19 -31.71
CA ARG A 499 1.06 -0.18 -31.32
C ARG A 499 0.90 -0.38 -29.81
N THR A 500 1.31 0.62 -29.04
CA THR A 500 1.29 0.61 -27.59
C THR A 500 1.12 2.02 -27.06
N LEU A 501 0.62 2.18 -25.85
CA LEU A 501 0.83 3.40 -25.08
C LEU A 501 2.15 3.22 -24.35
N PHE A 502 3.19 3.91 -24.81
CA PHE A 502 4.50 3.82 -24.15
C PHE A 502 4.44 4.38 -22.73
N LYS A 503 5.00 3.64 -21.76
CA LYS A 503 4.99 3.98 -20.34
C LYS A 503 6.35 4.45 -19.84
N GLN A 504 7.42 3.76 -20.19
CA GLN A 504 8.76 4.11 -19.76
C GLN A 504 9.81 3.82 -20.81
N ILE A 505 10.89 4.62 -20.75
CA ILE A 505 12.11 4.46 -21.51
C ILE A 505 13.29 4.42 -20.54
N VAL A 506 14.27 3.59 -20.85
CA VAL A 506 15.59 3.60 -20.18
C VAL A 506 16.69 3.38 -21.21
N TYR A 507 17.82 4.09 -21.06
CA TYR A 507 19.04 3.81 -21.79
C TYR A 507 19.75 2.61 -21.16
N HIS A 508 20.38 1.78 -22.02
CA HIS A 508 21.43 0.88 -21.56
C HIS A 508 22.61 1.72 -21.03
N PRO A 509 23.35 1.29 -20.00
CA PRO A 509 24.46 2.06 -19.44
C PRO A 509 25.55 2.44 -20.44
N GLU A 510 25.72 1.69 -21.52
CA GLU A 510 26.64 2.00 -22.63
C GLU A 510 26.02 2.96 -23.65
N GLU A 511 24.75 3.31 -23.50
CA GLU A 511 23.97 4.19 -24.40
C GLU A 511 23.90 3.72 -25.88
N SER A 512 24.26 2.48 -26.14
CA SER A 512 24.14 1.87 -27.48
C SER A 512 22.70 1.41 -27.80
N GLN A 513 21.89 1.18 -26.77
CA GLN A 513 20.52 0.69 -26.90
C GLN A 513 19.56 1.40 -25.96
N ILE A 514 18.27 1.37 -26.33
CA ILE A 514 17.16 1.89 -25.52
C ILE A 514 16.17 0.74 -25.30
N LEU A 515 15.63 0.64 -24.09
CA LEU A 515 14.52 -0.23 -23.76
C LEU A 515 13.26 0.58 -23.56
N THR A 516 12.16 0.09 -24.11
CA THR A 516 10.83 0.70 -23.97
C THR A 516 9.82 -0.28 -23.44
N THR A 517 8.82 0.21 -22.75
CA THR A 517 7.67 -0.57 -22.27
C THR A 517 6.36 0.16 -22.49
N GLY A 518 5.28 -0.62 -22.52
CA GLY A 518 3.95 -0.05 -22.71
C GLY A 518 2.82 -1.04 -22.42
N THR A 519 1.65 -0.71 -22.96
CA THR A 519 0.42 -1.49 -22.78
C THR A 519 0.36 -2.77 -23.64
N ASN A 520 1.29 -2.96 -24.56
CA ASN A 520 1.43 -4.16 -25.38
C ASN A 520 2.02 -5.36 -24.64
N LYS A 521 2.28 -5.24 -23.33
CA LYS A 521 2.83 -6.30 -22.47
C LYS A 521 4.28 -6.70 -22.77
N LYS A 522 4.97 -5.93 -23.61
CA LYS A 522 6.32 -6.23 -24.08
C LYS A 522 7.36 -5.26 -23.53
N ILE A 523 8.61 -5.74 -23.54
CA ILE A 523 9.81 -4.93 -23.43
C ILE A 523 10.49 -4.98 -24.77
N THR A 524 10.67 -3.84 -25.43
CA THR A 524 11.25 -3.74 -26.76
C THR A 524 12.62 -3.06 -26.69
N TYR A 525 13.60 -3.65 -27.37
CA TYR A 525 14.99 -3.20 -27.45
C TYR A 525 15.22 -2.52 -28.78
N TRP A 526 15.79 -1.31 -28.75
CA TRP A 526 16.05 -0.48 -29.91
C TRP A 526 17.52 -0.13 -30.01
N ASP A 527 18.07 -0.17 -31.21
CA ASP A 527 19.40 0.38 -31.48
C ASP A 527 19.38 1.91 -31.51
N VAL A 528 20.39 2.57 -30.94
CA VAL A 528 20.47 4.06 -30.90
C VAL A 528 21.09 4.63 -32.18
N THR A 529 21.77 3.79 -32.99
CA THR A 529 22.46 4.23 -34.18
C THR A 529 21.51 4.41 -35.36
N ASP A 530 20.68 3.40 -35.63
CA ASP A 530 19.73 3.38 -36.75
C ASP A 530 18.26 3.41 -36.32
N TYR A 531 18.03 3.36 -35.02
CA TYR A 531 16.70 3.39 -34.40
C TYR A 531 15.78 2.24 -34.81
N THR A 532 16.36 1.09 -35.15
CA THR A 532 15.61 -0.12 -35.49
C THR A 532 15.31 -0.98 -34.25
N GLU A 533 14.22 -1.73 -34.31
CA GLU A 533 13.89 -2.76 -33.30
C GLU A 533 14.89 -3.92 -33.41
N ILE A 534 15.63 -4.19 -32.33
CA ILE A 534 16.53 -5.35 -32.25
C ILE A 534 15.74 -6.60 -31.91
N ARG A 535 14.90 -6.52 -30.88
CA ARG A 535 14.05 -7.63 -30.40
C ARG A 535 12.97 -7.11 -29.46
N SER A 536 11.92 -7.90 -29.29
CA SER A 536 10.89 -7.68 -28.26
C SER A 536 10.61 -8.96 -27.48
N VAL A 537 10.24 -8.81 -26.20
CA VAL A 537 10.02 -9.92 -25.27
C VAL A 537 8.71 -9.70 -24.53
N ASP A 538 7.88 -10.75 -24.44
CA ASP A 538 6.67 -10.74 -23.63
C ASP A 538 7.05 -10.73 -22.14
N ALA A 539 6.72 -9.63 -21.45
CA ALA A 539 7.12 -9.41 -20.07
C ALA A 539 6.03 -9.76 -19.06
N THR A 540 4.77 -9.69 -19.48
CA THR A 540 3.63 -10.01 -18.62
C THR A 540 2.52 -10.70 -19.42
N LEU A 541 1.74 -11.53 -18.73
CA LEU A 541 0.54 -12.16 -19.31
C LEU A 541 -0.67 -11.21 -19.25
N GLU A 542 -0.69 -10.32 -18.24
CA GLU A 542 -1.83 -9.43 -17.95
C GLU A 542 -1.35 -8.00 -17.72
N GLY A 543 -2.10 -7.03 -18.24
CA GLY A 543 -1.86 -5.61 -18.01
C GLY A 543 -0.61 -5.04 -18.69
N SER A 544 -0.24 -3.83 -18.33
CA SER A 544 0.89 -3.08 -18.87
C SER A 544 2.18 -3.32 -18.08
N VAL A 545 3.31 -3.12 -18.72
CA VAL A 545 4.59 -2.94 -18.04
C VAL A 545 4.79 -1.43 -17.82
N ASN A 546 4.70 -1.00 -16.57
CA ASN A 546 4.67 0.43 -16.24
C ASN A 546 6.07 1.02 -16.03
N SER A 547 7.03 0.20 -15.60
CA SER A 547 8.35 0.70 -15.20
C SER A 547 9.47 -0.26 -15.49
N LEU A 548 10.64 0.34 -15.80
CA LEU A 548 11.93 -0.31 -15.99
C LEU A 548 13.01 0.42 -15.18
N SER A 549 14.02 -0.33 -14.73
CA SER A 549 15.25 0.21 -14.16
C SER A 549 16.43 -0.68 -14.53
N MET A 550 17.53 -0.08 -14.99
CA MET A 550 18.74 -0.80 -15.36
C MET A 550 19.69 -0.94 -14.18
N PHE A 551 20.42 -2.06 -14.11
CA PHE A 551 21.61 -2.15 -13.29
C PHE A 551 22.78 -1.42 -13.95
N ASN A 552 23.70 -0.90 -13.13
CA ASN A 552 24.86 -0.16 -13.64
C ASN A 552 25.81 -1.03 -14.50
N SER A 553 25.75 -2.36 -14.33
CA SER A 553 26.52 -3.29 -15.17
C SER A 553 25.98 -3.44 -16.61
N GLY A 554 24.73 -3.12 -16.83
CA GLY A 554 24.02 -3.42 -18.09
C GLY A 554 23.59 -4.87 -18.28
N GLU A 555 24.09 -5.79 -17.46
CA GLU A 555 23.81 -7.25 -17.61
C GLU A 555 22.40 -7.64 -17.15
N PHE A 556 21.78 -6.82 -16.29
CA PHE A 556 20.45 -7.05 -15.74
C PHE A 556 19.61 -5.78 -15.76
N PHE A 557 18.30 -5.97 -15.78
CA PHE A 557 17.33 -4.90 -15.57
C PHE A 557 16.12 -5.40 -14.80
N VAL A 558 15.34 -4.48 -14.25
CA VAL A 558 14.12 -4.77 -13.49
C VAL A 558 12.93 -4.20 -14.23
N SER A 559 11.84 -4.96 -14.26
CA SER A 559 10.52 -4.51 -14.74
C SER A 559 9.45 -4.67 -13.69
N ALA A 560 8.42 -3.83 -13.74
CA ALA A 560 7.23 -3.95 -12.92
C ALA A 560 6.01 -3.32 -13.62
N GLY A 561 4.81 -3.77 -13.25
CA GLY A 561 3.60 -3.30 -13.92
C GLY A 561 2.30 -3.75 -13.26
N ASP A 562 1.27 -3.87 -14.08
CA ASP A 562 -0.09 -4.21 -13.65
C ASP A 562 -0.21 -5.66 -13.15
N ASP A 563 0.73 -6.52 -13.52
CA ASP A 563 0.82 -7.90 -13.01
C ASP A 563 1.25 -7.98 -11.53
N ARG A 564 1.59 -6.85 -10.92
CA ARG A 564 1.95 -6.72 -9.49
C ARG A 564 3.23 -7.48 -9.11
N GLU A 565 4.04 -7.86 -10.10
CA GLU A 565 5.31 -8.58 -9.94
C GLU A 565 6.49 -7.64 -10.25
N VAL A 566 7.54 -7.73 -9.45
CA VAL A 566 8.86 -7.14 -9.75
C VAL A 566 9.71 -8.24 -10.37
N LYS A 567 10.20 -8.09 -11.60
CA LYS A 567 10.97 -9.12 -12.30
C LYS A 567 12.38 -8.62 -12.62
N ILE A 568 13.40 -9.41 -12.30
CA ILE A 568 14.77 -9.17 -12.73
C ILE A 568 15.06 -10.04 -13.95
N TRP A 569 15.48 -9.39 -15.00
CA TRP A 569 15.77 -10.00 -16.29
C TRP A 569 17.28 -9.97 -16.56
N GLU A 570 17.78 -11.02 -17.13
CA GLU A 570 19.10 -11.04 -17.74
C GLU A 570 19.02 -10.37 -19.11
N TYR A 571 19.90 -9.39 -19.36
CA TYR A 571 19.78 -8.50 -20.52
C TYR A 571 19.91 -9.27 -21.85
N ASP A 572 20.98 -10.08 -22.01
CA ASP A 572 21.29 -10.76 -23.28
C ASP A 572 20.28 -11.85 -23.63
N THR A 573 19.89 -12.66 -22.65
CA THR A 573 18.99 -13.79 -22.85
C THR A 573 17.52 -13.41 -22.79
N SER A 574 17.20 -12.24 -22.21
CA SER A 574 15.84 -11.80 -21.91
C SER A 574 15.02 -12.81 -21.09
N ILE A 575 15.68 -13.56 -20.21
CA ILE A 575 15.05 -14.54 -19.31
C ILE A 575 14.82 -13.90 -17.94
N PRO A 576 13.60 -13.99 -17.36
CA PRO A 576 13.37 -13.54 -16.00
C PRO A 576 14.02 -14.52 -15.01
N ARG A 577 15.03 -14.07 -14.28
CA ARG A 577 15.77 -14.88 -13.30
C ARG A 577 15.11 -14.86 -11.92
N PHE A 578 14.58 -13.69 -11.52
CA PHE A 578 13.99 -13.51 -10.19
C PHE A 578 12.67 -12.77 -10.29
N LYS A 579 11.79 -13.03 -9.30
CA LYS A 579 10.54 -12.29 -9.15
C LYS A 579 10.24 -11.94 -7.69
N GLY A 580 9.79 -10.71 -7.47
CA GLY A 580 9.31 -10.17 -6.20
C GLY A 580 7.80 -10.14 -6.18
N LEU A 581 7.22 -10.71 -5.12
CA LEU A 581 5.78 -10.77 -4.89
C LEU A 581 5.42 -9.97 -3.63
N GLY A 582 4.19 -9.43 -3.59
CA GLY A 582 3.69 -8.79 -2.38
C GLY A 582 2.75 -7.62 -2.61
N HIS A 583 2.90 -6.89 -3.71
CA HIS A 583 1.93 -5.88 -4.09
C HIS A 583 0.59 -6.53 -4.45
N SER A 584 -0.50 -5.88 -4.08
CA SER A 584 -1.87 -6.27 -4.42
C SER A 584 -2.45 -5.42 -5.55
N ASN A 585 -1.89 -4.23 -5.74
CA ASN A 585 -2.27 -3.27 -6.76
C ASN A 585 -1.14 -3.08 -7.79
N PRO A 586 -1.43 -2.48 -8.96
CA PRO A 586 -0.45 -2.18 -9.98
C PRO A 586 0.78 -1.45 -9.43
N ILE A 587 1.95 -1.86 -9.88
CA ILE A 587 3.21 -1.19 -9.55
C ILE A 587 3.41 -0.06 -10.56
N ASN A 588 3.53 1.17 -10.06
CA ASN A 588 3.72 2.35 -10.90
C ASN A 588 5.19 2.57 -11.27
N LYS A 589 6.09 2.34 -10.32
CA LYS A 589 7.52 2.55 -10.53
C LYS A 589 8.37 1.53 -9.79
N VAL A 590 9.49 1.14 -10.39
CA VAL A 590 10.55 0.34 -9.78
C VAL A 590 11.89 0.97 -10.05
N ILE A 591 12.78 0.94 -9.07
CA ILE A 591 14.13 1.47 -9.18
C ILE A 591 15.14 0.58 -8.48
N VAL A 592 16.33 0.43 -9.07
CA VAL A 592 17.50 -0.18 -8.45
C VAL A 592 18.28 0.92 -7.73
N ALA A 593 18.67 0.69 -6.48
CA ALA A 593 19.48 1.66 -5.74
C ALA A 593 20.86 1.82 -6.38
N PRO A 594 21.49 3.01 -6.29
CA PRO A 594 22.82 3.25 -6.87
C PRO A 594 23.92 2.28 -6.43
N ASN A 595 23.87 1.79 -5.18
CA ASN A 595 24.79 0.75 -4.67
C ASN A 595 24.44 -0.68 -5.14
N GLN A 596 23.33 -0.84 -5.87
CA GLN A 596 22.82 -2.13 -6.38
C GLN A 596 22.51 -3.17 -5.29
N GLU A 597 22.33 -2.78 -4.04
CA GLU A 597 22.03 -3.72 -2.94
C GLU A 597 20.54 -3.98 -2.77
N ILE A 598 19.71 -3.00 -3.13
CA ILE A 598 18.26 -3.05 -2.97
C ILE A 598 17.52 -2.59 -4.24
N ILE A 599 16.32 -3.11 -4.38
CA ILE A 599 15.34 -2.71 -5.38
C ILE A 599 14.12 -2.18 -4.63
N CYS A 600 13.67 -0.98 -4.96
CA CYS A 600 12.48 -0.39 -4.41
C CYS A 600 11.36 -0.35 -5.45
N SER A 601 10.15 -0.70 -5.06
CA SER A 601 8.94 -0.61 -5.89
C SER A 601 7.82 0.12 -5.17
N VAL A 602 7.05 0.89 -5.90
CA VAL A 602 5.92 1.68 -5.39
C VAL A 602 4.65 1.37 -6.17
N SER A 603 3.52 1.39 -5.48
CA SER A 603 2.25 0.92 -5.99
C SER A 603 1.11 1.93 -5.80
N GLU A 604 -0.03 1.65 -6.43
CA GLU A 604 -1.27 2.44 -6.31
C GLU A 604 -1.89 2.40 -4.91
N ASP A 605 -1.54 1.42 -4.07
CA ASP A 605 -2.01 1.32 -2.69
C ASP A 605 -1.21 2.18 -1.68
N GLY A 606 -0.25 2.96 -2.16
CA GLY A 606 0.62 3.78 -1.32
C GLY A 606 1.79 3.02 -0.68
N SER A 607 1.92 1.74 -0.93
CA SER A 607 2.99 0.91 -0.34
C SER A 607 4.32 1.03 -1.07
N ILE A 608 5.40 0.92 -0.30
CA ILE A 608 6.77 0.88 -0.80
C ILE A 608 7.39 -0.45 -0.36
N PHE A 609 7.78 -1.29 -1.31
CA PHE A 609 8.44 -2.56 -1.05
C PHE A 609 9.93 -2.45 -1.35
N ILE A 610 10.75 -3.00 -0.45
CA ILE A 610 12.20 -2.99 -0.54
C ILE A 610 12.70 -4.44 -0.59
N PHE A 611 13.21 -4.86 -1.74
CA PHE A 611 13.74 -6.19 -1.96
C PHE A 611 15.27 -6.18 -1.92
N ALA A 612 15.87 -7.26 -1.41
CA ALA A 612 17.31 -7.50 -1.56
C ALA A 612 17.63 -7.82 -3.02
N THR A 613 18.60 -7.18 -3.56
CA THR A 613 19.17 -7.57 -4.85
C THR A 613 19.95 -8.88 -4.68
N PRO A 614 19.73 -9.92 -5.52
CA PRO A 614 20.51 -11.15 -5.47
C PRO A 614 22.00 -10.89 -5.71
N LYS A 615 22.86 -11.63 -5.02
CA LYS A 615 24.34 -11.44 -5.13
C LYS A 615 24.85 -11.66 -6.56
N GLU A 616 24.20 -12.55 -7.30
CA GLU A 616 24.55 -12.90 -8.68
C GLU A 616 24.33 -11.74 -9.67
N THR A 617 23.43 -10.81 -9.34
CA THR A 617 23.14 -9.64 -10.18
C THR A 617 23.94 -8.40 -9.80
N ARG A 618 24.71 -8.47 -8.70
CA ARG A 618 25.59 -7.39 -8.23
C ARG A 618 26.98 -7.53 -8.82
N VAL A 619 27.12 -7.29 -10.11
CA VAL A 619 28.45 -7.32 -10.73
C VAL A 619 29.22 -6.08 -10.29
N ALA A 620 30.47 -6.26 -9.85
CA ALA A 620 31.35 -5.15 -9.54
C ALA A 620 31.48 -4.23 -10.74
N LYS A 621 31.46 -2.89 -10.52
CA LYS A 621 31.76 -1.92 -11.57
C LYS A 621 32.97 -2.42 -12.37
N ARG A 622 32.78 -2.80 -13.62
CA ARG A 622 33.90 -2.96 -14.54
C ARG A 622 34.63 -1.63 -14.55
N ASP A 623 35.89 -1.65 -14.21
CA ASP A 623 36.74 -0.47 -14.25
C ASP A 623 36.90 -0.07 -15.72
N LEU A 624 35.97 0.71 -16.23
CA LEU A 624 35.94 1.25 -17.61
C LEU A 624 37.16 2.17 -17.92
N ARG A 625 38.14 2.26 -17.00
CA ARG A 625 39.34 3.10 -17.12
C ARG A 625 40.59 2.35 -17.56
N LYS A 626 40.52 1.06 -17.87
CA LYS A 626 41.66 0.36 -18.48
C LYS A 626 41.37 0.08 -19.95
N PRO A 627 41.96 0.85 -20.89
CA PRO A 627 42.05 0.43 -22.28
C PRO A 627 42.90 -0.84 -22.33
N GLN A 628 42.44 -1.84 -23.06
CA GLN A 628 43.24 -3.00 -23.45
C GLN A 628 44.42 -2.60 -24.35
#